data_5b5baebe8744e8db0d77eda3f9ca79ea
#
_entry.id   5b5baebe8744e8db0d77eda3f9ca79ea
#
_cell.length_a   1.000
_cell.length_b   1.000
_cell.length_c   1.000
_cell.angle_alpha   90.00
_cell.angle_beta   90.00
_cell.angle_gamma   90.00
#
_symmetry.space_group_name_H-M   'P 1'
#
loop_
_entity.id
_entity.type
_entity.pdbx_description
1 polymer ?
#
loop_
_entity_poly.entity_id
_entity_poly.type
_entity_poly.pdbx_seq_one_letter_code
_entity_poly.pdbx_strand_id
1 'polypeptide(L)'
;MRITLGVTGGVAAYKAAELVRRLQQDGFSVEVVMTRGAREFVTPLTFAALSGQKVITDLFGDSSGSGANLESAIEHIAVAQRTDLLLVAPATADIIAKFARGIADDFLTTLYLASTAPVVVAPAMNVNMWNHAATQENVEMLRARGVKVVDPSEGYLACGMIGAGRLAGQEDIVAAVREALKTQRDLDGETVLITAGPTCEDLDPVRYITNRSSGKMGYAVAEAAARRGAKVILVSGPVNLEIPSGVERIDVRSAKEMHHAVVDRIADSSIAILAAAVADYRPVEQRTEKIKKSDAAMTISLEPTTDILAEVARNKGQKIVVGFAAETDHVAENARMKLSAKNADLIVANDVTAEGAGFDHDTNVVTLLSRDGRNLALPKMSKSEVAQRILDEVVRLRSVLHGIAAVKRSAV
;
A
#
# COMPACT_ATOMS: atom_id res chain seq x y z
N MET A 1 8.07 -4.51 -7.87
CA MET A 1 7.50 -5.16 -6.67
C MET A 1 8.62 -5.78 -5.85
N ARG A 2 8.54 -5.66 -4.52
CA ARG A 2 9.55 -6.17 -3.58
C ARG A 2 9.06 -7.44 -2.90
N ILE A 3 9.83 -8.50 -3.01
CA ILE A 3 9.58 -9.77 -2.33
C ILE A 3 10.56 -9.88 -1.16
N THR A 4 10.05 -10.10 0.05
CA THR A 4 10.89 -10.50 1.17
C THR A 4 10.94 -12.02 1.23
N LEU A 5 12.14 -12.59 1.01
CA LEU A 5 12.38 -14.03 1.03
C LEU A 5 12.90 -14.46 2.40
N GLY A 6 12.07 -15.18 3.17
CA GLY A 6 12.47 -15.88 4.39
C GLY A 6 13.13 -17.22 4.06
N VAL A 7 14.37 -17.40 4.50
CA VAL A 7 15.11 -18.67 4.35
C VAL A 7 15.25 -19.30 5.72
N THR A 8 14.79 -20.58 5.85
CA THR A 8 14.81 -21.28 7.13
C THR A 8 15.78 -22.48 7.10
N GLY A 9 16.09 -23.03 8.31
CA GLY A 9 17.15 -24.00 8.52
C GLY A 9 16.83 -25.40 8.02
N GLY A 10 17.25 -25.73 6.82
CA GLY A 10 17.15 -27.05 6.23
C GLY A 10 18.09 -27.21 5.05
N VAL A 11 18.41 -28.44 4.67
CA VAL A 11 19.32 -28.73 3.55
C VAL A 11 18.90 -28.05 2.25
N ALA A 12 17.59 -27.83 2.04
CA ALA A 12 17.06 -27.14 0.86
C ALA A 12 17.35 -25.61 0.84
N ALA A 13 17.98 -25.03 1.87
CA ALA A 13 18.32 -23.61 1.93
C ALA A 13 19.19 -23.15 0.75
N TYR A 14 20.07 -24.02 0.20
CA TYR A 14 20.88 -23.68 -0.97
C TYR A 14 20.02 -23.37 -2.20
N LYS A 15 18.85 -23.98 -2.34
CA LYS A 15 17.94 -23.71 -3.47
C LYS A 15 17.33 -22.33 -3.43
N ALA A 16 17.25 -21.72 -2.26
CA ALA A 16 16.81 -20.33 -2.15
C ALA A 16 17.74 -19.35 -2.90
N ALA A 17 19.02 -19.68 -3.05
CA ALA A 17 19.96 -18.87 -3.84
C ALA A 17 19.60 -18.83 -5.34
N GLU A 18 19.18 -19.97 -5.89
CA GLU A 18 18.68 -20.04 -7.27
C GLU A 18 17.33 -19.34 -7.41
N LEU A 19 16.46 -19.46 -6.39
CA LEU A 19 15.16 -18.82 -6.36
C LEU A 19 15.27 -17.29 -6.33
N VAL A 20 16.26 -16.71 -5.63
CA VAL A 20 16.56 -15.26 -5.68
C VAL A 20 16.81 -14.82 -7.11
N ARG A 21 17.68 -15.53 -7.84
CA ARG A 21 17.98 -15.20 -9.25
C ARG A 21 16.75 -15.31 -10.14
N ARG A 22 15.95 -16.35 -9.94
CA ARG A 22 14.75 -16.58 -10.75
C ARG A 22 13.70 -15.47 -10.54
N LEU A 23 13.48 -15.04 -9.30
CA LEU A 23 12.60 -13.93 -8.98
C LEU A 23 13.10 -12.60 -9.57
N GLN A 24 14.43 -12.35 -9.54
CA GLN A 24 15.01 -11.15 -10.15
C GLN A 24 14.86 -11.14 -11.68
N GLN A 25 15.01 -12.30 -12.34
CA GLN A 25 14.75 -12.41 -13.78
C GLN A 25 13.30 -12.09 -14.14
N ASP A 26 12.36 -12.32 -13.22
CA ASP A 26 10.96 -11.94 -13.36
C ASP A 26 10.69 -10.45 -13.02
N GLY A 27 11.74 -9.67 -12.74
CA GLY A 27 11.66 -8.24 -12.47
C GLY A 27 11.31 -7.89 -11.02
N PHE A 28 11.36 -8.85 -10.08
CA PHE A 28 11.16 -8.58 -8.66
C PHE A 28 12.46 -8.12 -7.99
N SER A 29 12.35 -7.15 -7.08
CA SER A 29 13.42 -6.86 -6.11
C SER A 29 13.30 -7.83 -4.94
N VAL A 30 14.40 -8.49 -4.57
CA VAL A 30 14.41 -9.51 -3.51
C VAL A 30 15.25 -9.06 -2.33
N GLU A 31 14.64 -8.97 -1.15
CA GLU A 31 15.29 -8.77 0.13
C GLU A 31 15.25 -10.08 0.92
N VAL A 32 16.38 -10.48 1.54
CA VAL A 32 16.48 -11.80 2.17
C VAL A 32 16.55 -11.69 3.68
N VAL A 33 15.72 -12.48 4.36
CA VAL A 33 15.72 -12.67 5.82
C VAL A 33 16.11 -14.12 6.10
N MET A 34 17.13 -14.33 6.94
CA MET A 34 17.58 -15.66 7.29
C MET A 34 17.37 -15.95 8.78
N THR A 35 16.75 -17.09 9.06
CA THR A 35 16.74 -17.61 10.46
C THR A 35 18.12 -18.06 10.88
N ARG A 36 18.37 -18.16 12.21
CA ARG A 36 19.62 -18.70 12.74
C ARG A 36 19.95 -20.07 12.14
N GLY A 37 18.96 -20.96 12.03
CA GLY A 37 19.16 -22.28 11.44
C GLY A 37 19.53 -22.26 9.96
N ALA A 38 19.09 -21.26 9.20
CA ALA A 38 19.45 -21.12 7.77
C ALA A 38 20.94 -20.83 7.58
N ARG A 39 21.54 -20.07 8.50
CA ARG A 39 22.96 -19.68 8.45
C ARG A 39 23.92 -20.87 8.62
N GLU A 40 23.45 -21.97 9.19
CA GLU A 40 24.22 -23.23 9.31
C GLU A 40 24.37 -23.95 7.96
N PHE A 41 23.49 -23.67 6.98
CA PHE A 41 23.49 -24.30 5.66
C PHE A 41 24.04 -23.40 4.56
N VAL A 42 23.79 -22.10 4.63
CA VAL A 42 24.21 -21.11 3.62
C VAL A 42 24.57 -19.80 4.34
N THR A 43 25.67 -19.20 3.94
CA THR A 43 26.11 -17.93 4.56
C THR A 43 25.28 -16.74 4.06
N PRO A 44 25.03 -15.71 4.90
CA PRO A 44 24.37 -14.47 4.46
C PRO A 44 25.06 -13.79 3.29
N LEU A 45 26.39 -13.91 3.18
CA LEU A 45 27.19 -13.35 2.09
C LEU A 45 26.73 -13.86 0.71
N THR A 46 26.33 -15.14 0.62
CA THR A 46 25.80 -15.71 -0.63
C THR A 46 24.56 -14.96 -1.10
N PHE A 47 23.62 -14.71 -0.22
CA PHE A 47 22.38 -14.01 -0.54
C PHE A 47 22.62 -12.51 -0.77
N ALA A 48 23.51 -11.87 -0.01
CA ALA A 48 23.87 -10.49 -0.23
C ALA A 48 24.48 -10.26 -1.63
N ALA A 49 25.38 -11.16 -2.06
CA ALA A 49 25.98 -11.10 -3.38
C ALA A 49 24.98 -11.34 -4.53
N LEU A 50 23.96 -12.18 -4.30
CA LEU A 50 22.94 -12.50 -5.30
C LEU A 50 21.85 -11.44 -5.38
N SER A 51 21.36 -10.95 -4.24
CA SER A 51 20.25 -9.98 -4.19
C SER A 51 20.72 -8.54 -4.42
N GLY A 52 22.01 -8.25 -4.18
CA GLY A 52 22.53 -6.88 -4.15
C GLY A 52 22.04 -6.08 -2.94
N GLN A 53 21.44 -6.75 -1.94
CA GLN A 53 20.84 -6.14 -0.75
C GLN A 53 21.49 -6.69 0.51
N LYS A 54 21.41 -5.92 1.62
CA LYS A 54 21.78 -6.43 2.95
C LYS A 54 20.84 -7.59 3.33
N VAL A 55 21.41 -8.66 3.86
CA VAL A 55 20.64 -9.79 4.39
C VAL A 55 20.35 -9.53 5.87
N ILE A 56 19.10 -9.72 6.27
CA ILE A 56 18.65 -9.52 7.64
C ILE A 56 18.73 -10.86 8.37
N THR A 57 19.41 -10.87 9.52
CA THR A 57 19.68 -12.10 10.28
C THR A 57 19.18 -12.08 11.72
N ASP A 58 19.06 -10.92 12.31
CA ASP A 58 18.77 -10.76 13.74
C ASP A 58 17.77 -9.63 13.99
N LEU A 59 16.98 -9.75 15.07
CA LEU A 59 15.94 -8.78 15.41
C LEU A 59 16.53 -7.45 15.96
N PHE A 60 17.70 -7.51 16.57
CA PHE A 60 18.31 -6.34 17.27
C PHE A 60 19.67 -5.92 16.72
N GLY A 61 20.05 -6.35 15.51
CA GLY A 61 21.35 -6.06 14.90
C GLY A 61 22.50 -6.91 15.49
N ASP A 62 23.65 -6.93 14.80
CA ASP A 62 24.83 -7.67 15.27
C ASP A 62 25.35 -7.13 16.60
N SER A 63 25.44 -7.99 17.59
CA SER A 63 25.91 -7.71 18.96
C SER A 63 27.41 -7.34 19.04
N SER A 64 28.09 -7.13 17.92
CA SER A 64 29.57 -6.98 17.84
C SER A 64 30.07 -5.54 17.70
N GLY A 65 29.24 -4.52 17.88
CA GLY A 65 29.79 -3.15 17.88
C GLY A 65 28.76 -2.04 18.03
N SER A 66 28.81 -1.37 19.15
CA SER A 66 28.26 -0.04 19.48
C SER A 66 26.76 0.17 19.26
N GLY A 67 25.99 -0.01 20.33
CA GLY A 67 24.70 0.62 20.55
C GLY A 67 23.55 -0.06 19.78
N ALA A 68 22.61 -0.62 20.52
CA ALA A 68 21.28 -0.92 19.97
C ALA A 68 20.68 0.40 19.45
N ASN A 69 20.76 0.64 18.16
CA ASN A 69 20.17 1.80 17.53
C ASN A 69 18.65 1.61 17.48
N LEU A 70 17.90 2.68 17.76
CA LEU A 70 16.44 2.73 17.63
C LEU A 70 15.98 2.25 16.23
N GLU A 71 16.81 2.45 15.20
CA GLU A 71 16.58 1.99 13.84
C GLU A 71 16.47 0.46 13.72
N SER A 72 17.31 -0.32 14.46
CA SER A 72 17.23 -1.79 14.43
C SER A 72 15.99 -2.33 15.16
N ALA A 73 15.51 -1.63 16.19
CA ALA A 73 14.34 -2.04 16.96
C ALA A 73 13.02 -1.96 16.16
N ILE A 74 12.95 -1.13 15.12
CA ILE A 74 11.78 -0.95 14.25
C ILE A 74 12.02 -1.46 12.82
N GLU A 75 13.17 -2.08 12.55
CA GLU A 75 13.51 -2.57 11.19
C GLU A 75 12.49 -3.57 10.65
N HIS A 76 11.94 -4.46 11.49
CA HIS A 76 10.90 -5.41 11.08
C HIS A 76 9.61 -4.72 10.62
N ILE A 77 9.23 -3.58 11.23
CA ILE A 77 8.08 -2.76 10.80
C ILE A 77 8.37 -2.11 9.45
N ALA A 78 9.56 -1.52 9.29
CA ALA A 78 9.98 -0.90 8.03
C ALA A 78 10.05 -1.93 6.90
N VAL A 79 10.52 -3.15 7.16
CA VAL A 79 10.50 -4.26 6.19
C VAL A 79 9.07 -4.67 5.87
N ALA A 80 8.20 -4.83 6.88
CA ALA A 80 6.80 -5.21 6.68
C ALA A 80 6.05 -4.21 5.79
N GLN A 81 6.30 -2.91 6.00
CA GLN A 81 5.63 -1.83 5.25
C GLN A 81 6.07 -1.76 3.78
N ARG A 82 7.33 -2.14 3.46
CA ARG A 82 7.84 -2.11 2.08
C ARG A 82 7.74 -3.43 1.34
N THR A 83 7.27 -4.51 2.00
CA THR A 83 7.13 -5.85 1.42
C THR A 83 5.82 -5.96 0.65
N ASP A 84 5.90 -6.28 -0.65
CA ASP A 84 4.72 -6.53 -1.48
C ASP A 84 4.24 -7.99 -1.35
N LEU A 85 5.16 -8.93 -1.00
CA LEU A 85 4.88 -10.33 -0.73
C LEU A 85 5.95 -10.93 0.18
N LEU A 86 5.54 -11.69 1.20
CA LEU A 86 6.42 -12.51 2.02
C LEU A 86 6.46 -13.94 1.47
N LEU A 87 7.61 -14.35 0.94
CA LEU A 87 7.88 -15.74 0.51
C LEU A 87 8.76 -16.44 1.53
N VAL A 88 8.36 -17.61 2.03
CA VAL A 88 9.20 -18.42 2.91
C VAL A 88 9.57 -19.72 2.20
N ALA A 89 10.81 -19.82 1.76
CA ALA A 89 11.32 -20.95 0.98
C ALA A 89 12.83 -21.18 1.21
N PRO A 90 13.23 -22.35 1.73
CA PRO A 90 12.39 -23.42 2.25
C PRO A 90 11.72 -23.04 3.57
N ALA A 91 10.53 -23.59 3.84
CA ALA A 91 9.86 -23.48 5.12
C ALA A 91 9.97 -24.80 5.90
N THR A 92 10.60 -24.78 7.07
CA THR A 92 10.70 -25.94 7.97
C THR A 92 9.40 -26.16 8.74
N ALA A 93 9.22 -27.36 9.32
CA ALA A 93 8.12 -27.64 10.22
C ALA A 93 8.10 -26.68 11.44
N ASP A 94 9.28 -26.25 11.92
CA ASP A 94 9.43 -25.27 13.00
C ASP A 94 8.81 -23.93 12.63
N ILE A 95 9.19 -23.35 11.48
CA ILE A 95 8.66 -22.05 11.08
C ILE A 95 7.16 -22.09 10.80
N ILE A 96 6.66 -23.19 10.19
CA ILE A 96 5.23 -23.41 9.96
C ILE A 96 4.47 -23.44 11.29
N ALA A 97 4.99 -24.16 12.29
CA ALA A 97 4.39 -24.21 13.62
C ALA A 97 4.38 -22.84 14.30
N LYS A 98 5.49 -22.08 14.22
CA LYS A 98 5.59 -20.72 14.78
C LYS A 98 4.58 -19.77 14.14
N PHE A 99 4.48 -19.75 12.82
CA PHE A 99 3.49 -18.94 12.10
C PHE A 99 2.06 -19.33 12.47
N ALA A 100 1.75 -20.62 12.52
CA ALA A 100 0.43 -21.10 12.89
C ALA A 100 0.02 -20.72 14.32
N ARG A 101 0.98 -20.62 15.24
CA ARG A 101 0.73 -20.29 16.66
C ARG A 101 0.99 -18.84 17.02
N GLY A 102 1.46 -18.00 16.06
CA GLY A 102 1.75 -16.60 16.31
C GLY A 102 2.96 -16.37 17.22
N ILE A 103 3.96 -17.26 17.16
CA ILE A 103 5.22 -17.11 17.92
C ILE A 103 6.13 -16.13 17.16
N ALA A 104 6.63 -15.12 17.86
CA ALA A 104 7.50 -14.07 17.31
C ALA A 104 8.80 -14.02 18.13
N ASP A 105 9.70 -15.00 17.91
CA ASP A 105 10.95 -15.17 18.64
C ASP A 105 12.21 -14.86 17.81
N ASP A 106 12.03 -14.56 16.51
CA ASP A 106 13.09 -14.10 15.61
C ASP A 106 12.57 -13.03 14.65
N PHE A 107 13.45 -12.50 13.79
CA PHE A 107 13.08 -11.46 12.83
C PHE A 107 11.99 -11.92 11.85
N LEU A 108 12.10 -13.13 11.30
CA LEU A 108 11.18 -13.66 10.29
C LEU A 108 9.77 -13.88 10.87
N THR A 109 9.68 -14.42 12.07
CA THR A 109 8.42 -14.67 12.78
C THR A 109 7.74 -13.35 13.21
N THR A 110 8.54 -12.37 13.64
CA THR A 110 8.05 -11.01 13.96
C THR A 110 7.57 -10.29 12.70
N LEU A 111 8.32 -10.38 11.61
CA LEU A 111 7.93 -9.83 10.32
C LEU A 111 6.61 -10.42 9.82
N TYR A 112 6.42 -11.73 9.95
CA TYR A 112 5.17 -12.39 9.55
C TYR A 112 3.95 -11.79 10.26
N LEU A 113 4.04 -11.52 11.56
CA LEU A 113 2.93 -10.90 12.31
C LEU A 113 2.74 -9.42 11.99
N ALA A 114 3.81 -8.71 11.64
CA ALA A 114 3.76 -7.28 11.33
C ALA A 114 3.31 -6.99 9.87
N SER A 115 3.41 -7.98 8.98
CA SER A 115 3.13 -7.79 7.56
C SER A 115 1.65 -7.96 7.22
N THR A 116 1.15 -7.07 6.37
CA THR A 116 -0.18 -7.18 5.73
C THR A 116 -0.08 -7.71 4.29
N ALA A 117 1.12 -7.94 3.79
CA ALA A 117 1.36 -8.49 2.47
C ALA A 117 0.91 -9.96 2.37
N PRO A 118 0.52 -10.45 1.17
CA PRO A 118 0.25 -11.85 0.96
C PRO A 118 1.47 -12.70 1.30
N VAL A 119 1.21 -13.89 1.87
CA VAL A 119 2.25 -14.82 2.31
C VAL A 119 2.19 -16.10 1.48
N VAL A 120 3.34 -16.49 0.94
CA VAL A 120 3.55 -17.77 0.24
C VAL A 120 4.57 -18.58 1.04
N VAL A 121 4.24 -19.83 1.33
CA VAL A 121 5.09 -20.75 2.09
C VAL A 121 5.36 -21.98 1.24
N ALA A 122 6.64 -22.34 1.06
CA ALA A 122 7.08 -23.55 0.36
C ALA A 122 7.78 -24.51 1.34
N PRO A 123 7.05 -25.51 1.86
CA PRO A 123 7.61 -26.45 2.83
C PRO A 123 8.73 -27.33 2.26
N ALA A 124 9.72 -27.65 3.12
CA ALA A 124 10.72 -28.65 2.83
C ALA A 124 11.16 -29.35 4.13
N MET A 125 10.93 -30.67 4.21
CA MET A 125 11.24 -31.46 5.38
C MET A 125 11.27 -32.97 5.05
N ASN A 126 11.61 -33.82 6.03
CA ASN A 126 11.48 -35.24 5.90
C ASN A 126 10.01 -35.67 5.68
N VAL A 127 9.77 -36.76 4.96
CA VAL A 127 8.42 -37.28 4.64
C VAL A 127 7.57 -37.54 5.87
N ASN A 128 8.16 -38.11 6.93
CA ASN A 128 7.43 -38.39 8.17
C ASN A 128 7.06 -37.09 8.90
N MET A 129 7.93 -36.07 8.84
CA MET A 129 7.64 -34.76 9.40
C MET A 129 6.50 -34.07 8.62
N TRP A 130 6.51 -34.20 7.29
CA TRP A 130 5.44 -33.65 6.46
C TRP A 130 4.10 -34.31 6.76
N ASN A 131 4.06 -35.63 6.82
CA ASN A 131 2.83 -36.39 7.06
C ASN A 131 2.40 -36.41 8.53
N HIS A 132 3.20 -35.84 9.45
CA HIS A 132 2.85 -35.78 10.86
C HIS A 132 1.61 -34.93 11.09
N ALA A 133 0.66 -35.46 11.89
CA ALA A 133 -0.62 -34.76 12.14
C ALA A 133 -0.45 -33.32 12.58
N ALA A 134 0.48 -33.04 13.51
CA ALA A 134 0.75 -31.68 13.97
C ALA A 134 1.23 -30.72 12.84
N THR A 135 2.01 -31.23 11.87
CA THR A 135 2.44 -30.43 10.71
C THR A 135 1.27 -30.14 9.80
N GLN A 136 0.44 -31.14 9.50
CA GLN A 136 -0.73 -30.97 8.65
C GLN A 136 -1.76 -30.02 9.29
N GLU A 137 -2.02 -30.14 10.59
CA GLU A 137 -2.89 -29.19 11.32
C GLU A 137 -2.38 -27.75 11.24
N ASN A 138 -1.08 -27.52 11.39
CA ASN A 138 -0.49 -26.19 11.27
C ASN A 138 -0.59 -25.65 9.84
N VAL A 139 -0.38 -26.50 8.83
CA VAL A 139 -0.53 -26.12 7.41
C VAL A 139 -1.98 -25.71 7.11
N GLU A 140 -2.95 -26.51 7.53
CA GLU A 140 -4.37 -26.20 7.35
C GLU A 140 -4.77 -24.89 8.06
N MET A 141 -4.24 -24.65 9.25
CA MET A 141 -4.45 -23.39 9.96
C MET A 141 -3.90 -22.19 9.18
N LEU A 142 -2.73 -22.32 8.57
CA LEU A 142 -2.16 -21.27 7.72
C LEU A 142 -2.99 -21.06 6.45
N ARG A 143 -3.44 -22.12 5.79
CA ARG A 143 -4.34 -22.05 4.63
C ARG A 143 -5.66 -21.34 4.99
N ALA A 144 -6.27 -21.67 6.11
CA ALA A 144 -7.49 -21.02 6.60
C ALA A 144 -7.31 -19.52 6.88
N ARG A 145 -6.08 -19.08 7.17
CA ARG A 145 -5.72 -17.66 7.33
C ARG A 145 -5.32 -16.97 6.02
N GLY A 146 -5.44 -17.63 4.88
CA GLY A 146 -5.13 -17.07 3.56
C GLY A 146 -3.66 -17.18 3.15
N VAL A 147 -2.83 -17.93 3.89
CA VAL A 147 -1.45 -18.22 3.46
C VAL A 147 -1.48 -19.23 2.31
N LYS A 148 -0.84 -18.86 1.19
CA LYS A 148 -0.68 -19.78 0.05
C LYS A 148 0.43 -20.76 0.34
N VAL A 149 0.09 -22.04 0.46
CA VAL A 149 1.06 -23.10 0.65
C VAL A 149 1.32 -23.79 -0.67
N VAL A 150 2.60 -23.83 -1.10
CA VAL A 150 3.07 -24.59 -2.26
C VAL A 150 3.50 -25.95 -1.77
N ASP A 151 2.68 -26.96 -2.00
CA ASP A 151 2.93 -28.29 -1.48
C ASP A 151 4.30 -28.83 -1.91
N PRO A 152 5.00 -29.57 -1.03
CA PRO A 152 6.29 -30.15 -1.36
C PRO A 152 6.16 -31.18 -2.48
N SER A 153 7.15 -31.21 -3.36
CA SER A 153 7.20 -32.21 -4.43
C SER A 153 7.60 -33.59 -3.88
N GLU A 154 7.19 -34.63 -4.58
CA GLU A 154 7.63 -35.98 -4.35
C GLU A 154 9.02 -36.27 -4.92
N GLY A 155 9.74 -37.18 -4.35
CA GLY A 155 11.03 -37.62 -4.87
C GLY A 155 11.99 -38.14 -3.82
N TYR A 156 13.25 -38.33 -4.24
CA TYR A 156 14.33 -38.81 -3.37
C TYR A 156 14.75 -37.68 -2.41
N LEU A 157 14.68 -37.96 -1.12
CA LEU A 157 15.04 -37.00 -0.07
C LEU A 157 16.49 -37.21 0.38
N ALA A 158 17.12 -36.19 0.93
CA ALA A 158 18.51 -36.25 1.41
C ALA A 158 18.75 -37.32 2.50
N CYS A 159 17.71 -37.77 3.17
CA CYS A 159 17.77 -38.88 4.16
C CYS A 159 17.62 -40.28 3.53
N GLY A 160 17.61 -40.41 2.19
CA GLY A 160 17.47 -41.70 1.52
C GLY A 160 16.03 -42.20 1.35
N MET A 161 15.01 -41.47 1.85
CA MET A 161 13.60 -41.85 1.72
C MET A 161 13.01 -41.28 0.42
N ILE A 162 11.98 -41.96 -0.09
CA ILE A 162 11.19 -41.46 -1.24
C ILE A 162 9.79 -41.06 -0.73
N GLY A 163 9.32 -39.87 -1.14
CA GLY A 163 7.99 -39.39 -0.80
C GLY A 163 7.87 -37.87 -0.87
N ALA A 164 6.74 -37.32 -0.42
CA ALA A 164 6.50 -35.89 -0.31
C ALA A 164 7.35 -35.27 0.81
N GLY A 165 7.95 -34.10 0.53
CA GLY A 165 8.80 -33.39 1.51
C GLY A 165 9.94 -32.61 0.87
N ARG A 166 10.19 -32.82 -0.42
CA ARG A 166 11.16 -32.05 -1.18
C ARG A 166 10.60 -30.64 -1.48
N LEU A 167 11.44 -29.60 -1.35
CA LEU A 167 11.06 -28.25 -1.76
C LEU A 167 10.47 -28.28 -3.18
N ALA A 168 9.31 -27.68 -3.38
CA ALA A 168 8.65 -27.54 -4.65
C ALA A 168 9.58 -26.97 -5.73
N GLY A 169 9.24 -27.22 -6.99
CA GLY A 169 9.99 -26.67 -8.14
C GLY A 169 10.01 -25.14 -8.11
N GLN A 170 11.10 -24.57 -8.63
CA GLN A 170 11.19 -23.09 -8.68
C GLN A 170 10.04 -22.47 -9.48
N GLU A 171 9.63 -23.11 -10.58
CA GLU A 171 8.54 -22.63 -11.42
C GLU A 171 7.19 -22.64 -10.66
N ASP A 172 6.93 -23.65 -9.84
CA ASP A 172 5.72 -23.76 -9.02
C ASP A 172 5.69 -22.68 -7.95
N ILE A 173 6.83 -22.42 -7.29
CA ILE A 173 6.96 -21.36 -6.29
C ILE A 173 6.74 -19.98 -6.95
N VAL A 174 7.38 -19.73 -8.07
CA VAL A 174 7.25 -18.47 -8.82
C VAL A 174 5.84 -18.27 -9.35
N ALA A 175 5.19 -19.35 -9.81
CA ALA A 175 3.79 -19.29 -10.23
C ALA A 175 2.87 -18.92 -9.06
N ALA A 176 3.08 -19.52 -7.88
CA ALA A 176 2.33 -19.18 -6.67
C ALA A 176 2.56 -17.74 -6.21
N VAL A 177 3.79 -17.23 -6.31
CA VAL A 177 4.12 -15.82 -6.04
C VAL A 177 3.37 -14.90 -7.00
N ARG A 178 3.42 -15.18 -8.30
CA ARG A 178 2.69 -14.40 -9.31
C ARG A 178 1.18 -14.44 -9.09
N GLU A 179 0.63 -15.59 -8.72
CA GLU A 179 -0.78 -15.75 -8.41
C GLU A 179 -1.17 -14.94 -7.17
N ALA A 180 -0.39 -15.03 -6.08
CA ALA A 180 -0.63 -14.29 -4.85
C ALA A 180 -0.57 -12.76 -5.07
N LEU A 181 0.35 -12.31 -5.93
CA LEU A 181 0.42 -10.90 -6.33
C LEU A 181 -0.72 -10.49 -7.28
N LYS A 182 -1.23 -11.40 -8.13
CA LYS A 182 -2.40 -11.15 -9.00
C LYS A 182 -3.69 -11.01 -8.22
N THR A 183 -3.84 -11.71 -7.10
CA THR A 183 -5.05 -11.64 -6.26
C THR A 183 -5.28 -10.23 -5.70
N GLN A 184 -4.26 -9.38 -5.69
CA GLN A 184 -4.36 -7.96 -5.33
C GLN A 184 -4.54 -7.03 -6.55
N ARG A 185 -4.61 -7.55 -7.79
CA ARG A 185 -4.80 -6.73 -8.99
C ARG A 185 -6.29 -6.57 -9.35
N ASP A 186 -7.07 -6.20 -8.37
CA ASP A 186 -8.51 -6.00 -8.47
C ASP A 186 -8.92 -4.65 -9.11
N LEU A 187 -7.93 -3.83 -9.46
CA LEU A 187 -8.08 -2.61 -10.26
C LEU A 187 -7.51 -2.74 -11.68
N ASP A 188 -7.20 -3.95 -12.14
CA ASP A 188 -6.79 -4.17 -13.53
C ASP A 188 -7.86 -3.68 -14.52
N GLY A 189 -7.42 -2.94 -15.54
CA GLY A 189 -8.30 -2.34 -16.55
C GLY A 189 -8.97 -1.03 -16.10
N GLU A 190 -8.72 -0.58 -14.86
CA GLU A 190 -9.23 0.68 -14.35
C GLU A 190 -8.27 1.82 -14.60
N THR A 191 -8.83 3.01 -14.86
CA THR A 191 -8.10 4.27 -14.82
C THR A 191 -8.54 5.07 -13.60
N VAL A 192 -7.59 5.35 -12.70
CA VAL A 192 -7.82 6.09 -11.46
C VAL A 192 -7.20 7.48 -11.57
N LEU A 193 -8.02 8.51 -11.55
CA LEU A 193 -7.60 9.89 -11.47
C LEU A 193 -7.51 10.30 -10.00
N ILE A 194 -6.36 10.81 -9.58
CA ILE A 194 -6.10 11.20 -8.19
C ILE A 194 -5.62 12.63 -8.15
N THR A 195 -6.15 13.46 -7.24
CA THR A 195 -5.54 14.74 -6.94
C THR A 195 -4.79 14.69 -5.62
N ALA A 196 -3.63 15.37 -5.53
CA ALA A 196 -2.80 15.39 -4.34
C ALA A 196 -2.10 16.73 -4.12
N GLY A 197 -1.63 16.96 -2.91
CA GLY A 197 -0.91 18.18 -2.56
C GLY A 197 -1.81 19.40 -2.37
N PRO A 198 -1.23 20.53 -1.99
CA PRO A 198 -1.94 21.80 -1.90
C PRO A 198 -2.03 22.50 -3.25
N THR A 199 -2.97 23.43 -3.41
CA THR A 199 -2.84 24.47 -4.43
C THR A 199 -2.25 25.73 -3.85
N CYS A 200 -1.59 26.53 -4.69
CA CYS A 200 -0.99 27.80 -4.35
C CYS A 200 -1.62 28.90 -5.20
N GLU A 201 -2.25 29.87 -4.54
CA GLU A 201 -2.91 31.00 -5.19
C GLU A 201 -2.04 32.25 -5.03
N ASP A 202 -1.33 32.61 -6.11
CA ASP A 202 -0.30 33.64 -6.05
C ASP A 202 -0.92 35.04 -5.83
N LEU A 203 -0.36 35.77 -4.87
CA LEU A 203 -0.63 37.22 -4.63
C LEU A 203 0.30 38.06 -5.48
N ASP A 204 1.56 37.67 -5.51
CA ASP A 204 2.63 38.33 -6.28
C ASP A 204 3.70 37.23 -6.60
N PRO A 205 4.76 37.51 -7.37
CA PRO A 205 5.79 36.54 -7.71
C PRO A 205 6.52 35.89 -6.51
N VAL A 206 6.27 36.38 -5.30
CA VAL A 206 6.98 35.94 -4.08
C VAL A 206 6.03 35.32 -3.05
N ARG A 207 4.78 35.75 -3.00
CA ARG A 207 3.81 35.39 -1.94
C ARG A 207 2.58 34.72 -2.55
N TYR A 208 2.06 33.74 -1.84
CA TYR A 208 0.86 32.99 -2.23
C TYR A 208 0.05 32.58 -0.99
N ILE A 209 -1.21 32.27 -1.21
CA ILE A 209 -2.11 31.64 -0.25
C ILE A 209 -2.13 30.15 -0.55
N THR A 210 -2.06 29.30 0.46
CA THR A 210 -2.09 27.83 0.32
C THR A 210 -2.71 27.18 1.54
N ASN A 211 -3.22 25.97 1.36
CA ASN A 211 -3.65 25.11 2.45
C ASN A 211 -2.48 24.22 2.93
N ARG A 212 -2.47 23.84 4.21
CA ARG A 212 -1.48 22.88 4.71
C ARG A 212 -1.74 21.52 4.10
N SER A 213 -0.78 20.97 3.38
CA SER A 213 -0.81 19.62 2.84
C SER A 213 0.59 19.19 2.42
N SER A 214 1.00 18.00 2.81
CA SER A 214 2.24 17.37 2.33
C SER A 214 2.05 16.53 1.06
N GLY A 215 0.81 16.29 0.63
CA GLY A 215 0.49 15.40 -0.49
C GLY A 215 0.61 13.91 -0.20
N LYS A 216 1.23 13.50 0.92
CA LYS A 216 1.55 12.10 1.26
C LYS A 216 0.37 11.14 1.12
N MET A 217 -0.86 11.56 1.51
CA MET A 217 -2.02 10.68 1.44
C MET A 217 -2.43 10.37 -0.02
N GLY A 218 -2.52 11.40 -0.87
CA GLY A 218 -2.82 11.21 -2.30
C GLY A 218 -1.76 10.37 -3.01
N TYR A 219 -0.49 10.56 -2.68
CA TYR A 219 0.62 9.76 -3.22
C TYR A 219 0.56 8.31 -2.75
N ALA A 220 0.23 8.06 -1.48
CA ALA A 220 0.03 6.69 -0.97
C ALA A 220 -1.13 5.97 -1.68
N VAL A 221 -2.24 6.69 -1.97
CA VAL A 221 -3.36 6.14 -2.75
C VAL A 221 -2.93 5.86 -4.19
N ALA A 222 -2.15 6.76 -4.82
CA ALA A 222 -1.65 6.58 -6.18
C ALA A 222 -0.74 5.36 -6.29
N GLU A 223 0.19 5.20 -5.35
CA GLU A 223 1.07 4.03 -5.27
C GLU A 223 0.28 2.74 -5.07
N ALA A 224 -0.65 2.72 -4.13
CA ALA A 224 -1.49 1.57 -3.84
C ALA A 224 -2.38 1.18 -5.05
N ALA A 225 -2.97 2.15 -5.74
CA ALA A 225 -3.78 1.90 -6.94
C ALA A 225 -2.95 1.33 -8.09
N ALA A 226 -1.73 1.87 -8.34
CA ALA A 226 -0.82 1.35 -9.35
C ALA A 226 -0.38 -0.09 -9.03
N ARG A 227 -0.08 -0.41 -7.76
CA ARG A 227 0.22 -1.79 -7.31
C ARG A 227 -0.95 -2.74 -7.53
N ARG A 228 -2.19 -2.27 -7.39
CA ARG A 228 -3.43 -3.05 -7.64
C ARG A 228 -3.80 -3.12 -9.13
N GLY A 229 -2.92 -2.67 -10.02
CA GLY A 229 -3.03 -2.82 -11.48
C GLY A 229 -3.75 -1.69 -12.20
N ALA A 230 -4.15 -0.64 -11.53
CA ALA A 230 -4.78 0.51 -12.17
C ALA A 230 -3.78 1.31 -13.04
N LYS A 231 -4.27 1.88 -14.15
CA LYS A 231 -3.62 3.03 -14.77
C LYS A 231 -3.89 4.25 -13.90
N VAL A 232 -2.84 4.89 -13.37
CA VAL A 232 -2.99 6.01 -12.44
C VAL A 232 -2.55 7.32 -13.08
N ILE A 233 -3.43 8.34 -12.99
CA ILE A 233 -3.16 9.71 -13.36
C ILE A 233 -3.21 10.54 -12.06
N LEU A 234 -2.07 11.09 -11.66
CA LEU A 234 -1.90 11.88 -10.45
C LEU A 234 -1.75 13.37 -10.81
N VAL A 235 -2.79 14.16 -10.54
CA VAL A 235 -2.73 15.62 -10.64
C VAL A 235 -2.22 16.17 -9.32
N SER A 236 -0.99 16.69 -9.31
CA SER A 236 -0.30 17.09 -8.09
C SER A 236 -0.06 18.58 -8.01
N GLY A 237 -0.55 19.21 -6.93
CA GLY A 237 -0.04 20.51 -6.49
C GLY A 237 1.41 20.42 -6.01
N PRO A 238 2.06 21.56 -5.67
CA PRO A 238 3.46 21.61 -5.31
C PRO A 238 3.78 20.78 -4.05
N VAL A 239 4.56 19.71 -4.21
CA VAL A 239 5.05 18.84 -3.13
C VAL A 239 6.46 18.37 -3.43
N ASN A 240 7.19 17.99 -2.38
CA ASN A 240 8.53 17.42 -2.50
C ASN A 240 8.47 15.91 -2.28
N LEU A 241 7.75 15.18 -3.18
CA LEU A 241 7.60 13.74 -3.13
C LEU A 241 8.02 13.12 -4.47
N GLU A 242 8.65 11.95 -4.39
CA GLU A 242 8.98 11.16 -5.57
C GLU A 242 7.72 10.61 -6.25
N ILE A 243 7.77 10.48 -7.57
CA ILE A 243 6.66 9.92 -8.35
C ILE A 243 6.62 8.41 -8.11
N PRO A 244 5.52 7.83 -7.65
CA PRO A 244 5.41 6.38 -7.51
C PRO A 244 5.57 5.67 -8.86
N SER A 245 6.18 4.49 -8.83
CA SER A 245 6.40 3.70 -10.06
C SER A 245 5.07 3.38 -10.76
N GLY A 246 5.03 3.58 -12.09
CA GLY A 246 3.84 3.29 -12.90
C GLY A 246 2.74 4.36 -12.82
N VAL A 247 3.01 5.53 -12.25
CA VAL A 247 2.07 6.65 -12.12
C VAL A 247 2.42 7.75 -13.12
N GLU A 248 1.44 8.20 -13.91
CA GLU A 248 1.52 9.41 -14.74
C GLU A 248 1.22 10.63 -13.85
N ARG A 249 2.21 11.55 -13.67
CA ARG A 249 2.01 12.76 -12.87
C ARG A 249 1.82 13.99 -13.75
N ILE A 250 0.84 14.80 -13.42
CA ILE A 250 0.57 16.11 -14.00
C ILE A 250 0.77 17.14 -12.90
N ASP A 251 1.79 17.98 -13.04
CA ASP A 251 2.09 19.05 -12.09
C ASP A 251 1.20 20.25 -12.36
N VAL A 252 0.59 20.79 -11.32
CA VAL A 252 -0.25 21.98 -11.32
C VAL A 252 0.11 22.86 -10.14
N ARG A 253 -0.21 24.15 -10.22
CA ARG A 253 0.09 25.10 -9.14
C ARG A 253 -1.17 25.64 -8.47
N SER A 254 -2.12 26.11 -9.26
CA SER A 254 -3.34 26.77 -8.77
C SER A 254 -4.56 25.84 -8.78
N ALA A 255 -5.61 26.21 -8.05
CA ALA A 255 -6.91 25.56 -8.08
C ALA A 255 -7.49 25.53 -9.50
N LYS A 256 -7.28 26.59 -10.28
CA LYS A 256 -7.71 26.68 -11.67
C LYS A 256 -6.99 25.68 -12.57
N GLU A 257 -5.67 25.54 -12.42
CA GLU A 257 -4.90 24.56 -13.19
C GLU A 257 -5.29 23.13 -12.80
N MET A 258 -5.47 22.86 -11.50
CA MET A 258 -5.93 21.55 -11.02
C MET A 258 -7.31 21.21 -11.57
N HIS A 259 -8.23 22.16 -11.56
CA HIS A 259 -9.56 22.00 -12.14
C HIS A 259 -9.47 21.62 -13.63
N HIS A 260 -8.71 22.36 -14.44
CA HIS A 260 -8.54 22.08 -15.87
C HIS A 260 -7.95 20.68 -16.08
N ALA A 261 -6.86 20.33 -15.38
CA ALA A 261 -6.23 19.03 -15.51
C ALA A 261 -7.17 17.87 -15.13
N VAL A 262 -8.02 18.05 -14.12
CA VAL A 262 -9.04 17.06 -13.74
C VAL A 262 -10.11 16.94 -14.82
N VAL A 263 -10.66 18.05 -15.31
CA VAL A 263 -11.72 18.05 -16.33
C VAL A 263 -11.23 17.40 -17.64
N ASP A 264 -10.01 17.68 -18.06
CA ASP A 264 -9.42 17.13 -19.27
C ASP A 264 -9.21 15.61 -19.20
N ARG A 265 -9.05 15.04 -17.99
CA ARG A 265 -8.70 13.61 -17.78
C ARG A 265 -9.84 12.78 -17.20
N ILE A 266 -10.90 13.42 -16.66
CA ILE A 266 -11.98 12.69 -15.99
C ILE A 266 -12.79 11.81 -16.95
N ALA A 267 -12.88 12.17 -18.23
CA ALA A 267 -13.63 11.39 -19.23
C ALA A 267 -13.05 9.97 -19.37
N ASP A 268 -11.72 9.83 -19.36
CA ASP A 268 -10.98 8.59 -19.52
C ASP A 268 -10.84 7.78 -18.22
N SER A 269 -11.34 8.32 -17.10
CA SER A 269 -11.20 7.71 -15.78
C SER A 269 -12.47 6.99 -15.39
N SER A 270 -12.34 5.86 -14.70
CA SER A 270 -13.44 5.10 -14.09
C SER A 270 -13.62 5.39 -12.60
N ILE A 271 -12.56 5.87 -11.96
CA ILE A 271 -12.50 6.21 -10.53
C ILE A 271 -11.83 7.57 -10.40
N ALA A 272 -12.39 8.46 -9.57
CA ALA A 272 -11.79 9.75 -9.21
C ALA A 272 -11.64 9.84 -7.69
N ILE A 273 -10.41 10.07 -7.22
CA ILE A 273 -10.08 10.21 -5.79
C ILE A 273 -9.48 11.59 -5.56
N LEU A 274 -10.28 12.50 -5.00
CA LEU A 274 -9.94 13.90 -4.87
C LEU A 274 -9.39 14.17 -3.45
N ALA A 275 -8.07 13.99 -3.29
CA ALA A 275 -7.37 14.09 -2.01
C ALA A 275 -6.52 15.38 -1.87
N ALA A 276 -6.51 16.25 -2.87
CA ALA A 276 -5.80 17.52 -2.81
C ALA A 276 -6.43 18.49 -1.81
N ALA A 277 -5.60 19.30 -1.20
CA ALA A 277 -6.01 20.43 -0.36
C ALA A 277 -6.16 21.70 -1.25
N VAL A 278 -7.23 21.74 -2.01
CA VAL A 278 -7.53 22.86 -2.91
C VAL A 278 -7.91 24.08 -2.07
N ALA A 279 -7.36 25.24 -2.40
CA ALA A 279 -7.74 26.51 -1.76
C ALA A 279 -9.19 26.90 -2.15
N ASP A 280 -10.03 27.19 -1.16
CA ASP A 280 -11.42 27.59 -1.38
C ASP A 280 -11.54 29.02 -1.93
N TYR A 281 -10.50 29.83 -1.76
CA TYR A 281 -10.43 31.21 -2.18
C TYR A 281 -9.11 31.52 -2.88
N ARG A 282 -9.17 32.42 -3.84
CA ARG A 282 -8.01 33.00 -4.54
C ARG A 282 -8.05 34.51 -4.51
N PRO A 283 -6.91 35.21 -4.68
CA PRO A 283 -6.90 36.67 -4.88
C PRO A 283 -7.67 37.05 -6.12
N VAL A 284 -8.50 38.12 -5.99
CA VAL A 284 -9.21 38.73 -7.15
C VAL A 284 -8.22 39.27 -8.14
N GLU A 285 -7.11 39.85 -7.66
CA GLU A 285 -6.06 40.44 -8.47
C GLU A 285 -4.69 39.84 -8.08
N GLN A 286 -4.01 39.28 -9.06
CA GLN A 286 -2.62 38.84 -8.94
C GLN A 286 -1.70 39.95 -9.43
N ARG A 287 -0.74 40.37 -8.59
CA ARG A 287 0.25 41.38 -8.95
C ARG A 287 1.39 40.75 -9.75
N THR A 288 1.80 41.44 -10.82
CA THR A 288 2.95 41.01 -11.64
C THR A 288 4.29 41.35 -11.01
N GLU A 289 4.31 42.29 -10.05
CA GLU A 289 5.50 42.71 -9.32
C GLU A 289 5.34 42.45 -7.81
N LYS A 290 6.46 42.20 -7.14
CA LYS A 290 6.49 42.03 -5.68
C LYS A 290 5.89 43.24 -4.98
N ILE A 291 4.87 43.03 -4.16
CA ILE A 291 4.27 44.02 -3.28
C ILE A 291 5.30 44.56 -2.32
N LYS A 292 5.63 45.83 -2.38
CA LYS A 292 6.57 46.47 -1.45
C LYS A 292 5.95 46.61 -0.06
N LYS A 293 6.74 46.39 0.98
CA LYS A 293 6.33 46.61 2.36
C LYS A 293 6.04 48.11 2.58
N SER A 294 4.91 48.40 3.23
CA SER A 294 4.58 49.74 3.74
C SER A 294 4.25 49.61 5.23
N ASP A 295 4.18 50.72 5.93
CA ASP A 295 3.79 50.79 7.35
C ASP A 295 2.27 50.67 7.55
N ALA A 296 1.50 50.68 6.48
CA ALA A 296 0.04 50.52 6.48
C ALA A 296 -0.36 49.05 6.44
N ALA A 297 -1.53 48.73 7.02
CA ALA A 297 -2.14 47.42 6.90
C ALA A 297 -2.48 47.12 5.42
N MET A 298 -2.28 45.86 5.01
CA MET A 298 -2.63 45.42 3.67
C MET A 298 -3.93 44.62 3.71
N THR A 299 -4.89 44.99 2.86
CA THR A 299 -6.14 44.23 2.65
C THR A 299 -6.05 43.48 1.35
N ILE A 300 -6.44 42.20 1.35
CA ILE A 300 -6.48 41.34 0.18
C ILE A 300 -7.94 40.94 -0.06
N SER A 301 -8.46 41.27 -1.25
CA SER A 301 -9.78 40.81 -1.68
C SER A 301 -9.67 39.41 -2.26
N LEU A 302 -10.50 38.49 -1.79
CA LEU A 302 -10.53 37.10 -2.21
C LEU A 302 -11.87 36.79 -2.90
N GLU A 303 -11.83 35.89 -3.89
CA GLU A 303 -13.00 35.33 -4.55
C GLU A 303 -12.98 33.81 -4.44
N PRO A 304 -14.15 33.12 -4.45
CA PRO A 304 -14.21 31.66 -4.39
C PRO A 304 -13.56 31.01 -5.60
N THR A 305 -12.94 29.85 -5.37
CA THR A 305 -12.47 28.96 -6.42
C THR A 305 -13.56 27.96 -6.84
N THR A 306 -13.34 27.26 -7.95
CA THR A 306 -14.26 26.21 -8.42
C THR A 306 -14.17 24.98 -7.51
N ASP A 307 -15.34 24.48 -7.07
CA ASP A 307 -15.44 23.24 -6.31
C ASP A 307 -15.32 22.02 -7.23
N ILE A 308 -14.09 21.52 -7.37
CA ILE A 308 -13.75 20.40 -8.27
C ILE A 308 -14.52 19.13 -7.89
N LEU A 309 -14.64 18.82 -6.58
CA LEU A 309 -15.35 17.63 -6.12
C LEU A 309 -16.84 17.68 -6.50
N ALA A 310 -17.49 18.82 -6.26
CA ALA A 310 -18.90 18.96 -6.59
C ALA A 310 -19.16 18.88 -8.09
N GLU A 311 -18.27 19.45 -8.92
CA GLU A 311 -18.40 19.40 -10.38
C GLU A 311 -18.20 17.99 -10.93
N VAL A 312 -17.13 17.30 -10.54
CA VAL A 312 -16.85 15.92 -10.94
C VAL A 312 -17.96 14.98 -10.50
N ALA A 313 -18.42 15.09 -9.26
CA ALA A 313 -19.45 14.21 -8.71
C ALA A 313 -20.84 14.46 -9.31
N ARG A 314 -21.13 15.69 -9.77
CA ARG A 314 -22.37 16.00 -10.51
C ARG A 314 -22.41 15.28 -11.86
N ASN A 315 -21.28 15.17 -12.52
CA ASN A 315 -21.13 14.62 -13.87
C ASN A 315 -20.54 13.20 -13.89
N LYS A 316 -20.53 12.50 -12.74
CA LYS A 316 -19.79 11.23 -12.57
C LYS A 316 -20.28 10.07 -13.42
N GLY A 317 -21.57 10.04 -13.82
CA GLY A 317 -22.13 8.88 -14.50
C GLY A 317 -22.01 7.59 -13.69
N GLN A 318 -21.28 6.60 -14.23
CA GLN A 318 -20.98 5.31 -13.54
C GLN A 318 -19.62 5.30 -12.84
N LYS A 319 -18.93 6.45 -12.75
CA LYS A 319 -17.64 6.56 -12.08
C LYS A 319 -17.83 6.53 -10.56
N ILE A 320 -16.86 5.97 -9.86
CA ILE A 320 -16.75 6.11 -8.40
C ILE A 320 -16.01 7.41 -8.08
N VAL A 321 -16.64 8.26 -7.28
CA VAL A 321 -16.04 9.54 -6.84
C VAL A 321 -15.82 9.52 -5.34
N VAL A 322 -14.56 9.68 -4.95
CA VAL A 322 -14.09 9.73 -3.56
C VAL A 322 -13.63 11.15 -3.24
N GLY A 323 -14.17 11.74 -2.19
CA GLY A 323 -13.72 13.03 -1.67
C GLY A 323 -13.04 12.88 -0.31
N PHE A 324 -12.20 13.86 0.03
CA PHE A 324 -11.59 13.97 1.34
C PHE A 324 -12.20 15.15 2.12
N ALA A 325 -12.29 14.97 3.43
CA ALA A 325 -12.70 16.01 4.37
C ALA A 325 -11.69 16.03 5.53
N ALA A 326 -11.12 17.19 5.80
CA ALA A 326 -10.33 17.45 7.00
C ALA A 326 -11.26 18.15 8.02
N GLU A 327 -11.54 17.49 9.13
CA GLU A 327 -12.49 17.96 10.12
C GLU A 327 -11.81 18.09 11.48
N THR A 328 -12.25 19.08 12.26
CA THR A 328 -11.73 19.33 13.62
C THR A 328 -12.73 18.93 14.69
N ASP A 329 -14.03 18.84 14.34
CA ASP A 329 -15.12 18.48 15.22
C ASP A 329 -16.25 17.80 14.43
N HIS A 330 -17.15 17.09 15.12
CA HIS A 330 -18.31 16.42 14.50
C HIS A 330 -17.99 15.67 13.20
N VAL A 331 -16.81 15.01 13.12
CA VAL A 331 -16.20 14.43 11.91
C VAL A 331 -17.21 13.60 11.09
N ALA A 332 -17.96 12.70 11.75
CA ALA A 332 -18.91 11.82 11.05
C ALA A 332 -20.16 12.56 10.53
N GLU A 333 -20.63 13.58 11.21
CA GLU A 333 -21.80 14.37 10.83
C GLU A 333 -21.48 15.30 9.65
N ASN A 334 -20.38 16.05 9.75
CA ASN A 334 -19.88 16.92 8.69
C ASN A 334 -19.58 16.14 7.43
N ALA A 335 -18.97 14.96 7.54
CA ALA A 335 -18.67 14.09 6.41
C ALA A 335 -19.95 13.55 5.75
N ARG A 336 -21.01 13.21 6.51
CA ARG A 336 -22.32 12.81 5.94
C ARG A 336 -22.98 13.95 5.17
N MET A 337 -22.96 15.15 5.72
CA MET A 337 -23.48 16.33 5.02
C MET A 337 -22.70 16.55 3.72
N LYS A 338 -21.38 16.46 3.76
CA LYS A 338 -20.50 16.63 2.57
C LYS A 338 -20.77 15.52 1.54
N LEU A 339 -20.95 14.27 1.96
CA LEU A 339 -21.26 13.14 1.08
C LEU A 339 -22.54 13.41 0.26
N SER A 340 -23.60 13.84 0.95
CA SER A 340 -24.89 14.14 0.32
C SER A 340 -24.84 15.40 -0.54
N ALA A 341 -24.27 16.51 -0.02
CA ALA A 341 -24.20 17.79 -0.71
C ALA A 341 -23.35 17.74 -1.97
N LYS A 342 -22.25 16.96 -1.96
CA LYS A 342 -21.32 16.84 -3.10
C LYS A 342 -21.66 15.70 -4.05
N ASN A 343 -22.65 14.83 -3.74
CA ASN A 343 -23.01 13.65 -4.53
C ASN A 343 -21.84 12.65 -4.72
N ALA A 344 -20.89 12.62 -3.79
CA ALA A 344 -19.78 11.65 -3.81
C ALA A 344 -20.28 10.22 -3.47
N ASP A 345 -19.48 9.19 -3.76
CA ASP A 345 -19.79 7.80 -3.41
C ASP A 345 -19.13 7.38 -2.10
N LEU A 346 -18.00 8.02 -1.80
CA LEU A 346 -17.22 7.81 -0.59
C LEU A 346 -16.64 9.15 -0.12
N ILE A 347 -16.72 9.41 1.19
CA ILE A 347 -15.96 10.49 1.85
C ILE A 347 -14.98 9.86 2.83
N VAL A 348 -13.73 10.26 2.72
CA VAL A 348 -12.64 9.95 3.66
C VAL A 348 -12.52 11.14 4.61
N ALA A 349 -13.09 11.01 5.80
CA ALA A 349 -13.03 12.04 6.82
C ALA A 349 -11.79 11.84 7.69
N ASN A 350 -10.85 12.79 7.63
CA ASN A 350 -9.62 12.78 8.41
C ASN A 350 -9.80 13.65 9.67
N ASP A 351 -9.61 13.07 10.84
CA ASP A 351 -9.51 13.80 12.08
C ASP A 351 -8.09 14.41 12.18
N VAL A 352 -7.97 15.69 11.92
CA VAL A 352 -6.69 16.40 11.97
C VAL A 352 -6.27 16.84 13.36
N THR A 353 -7.13 16.62 14.38
CA THR A 353 -6.86 16.97 15.78
C THR A 353 -6.28 15.81 16.58
N ALA A 354 -6.41 14.57 16.07
CA ALA A 354 -5.91 13.38 16.74
C ALA A 354 -4.37 13.39 16.81
N GLU A 355 -3.80 13.01 17.94
CA GLU A 355 -2.36 12.98 18.16
C GLU A 355 -1.65 12.03 17.19
N GLY A 356 -0.69 12.57 16.43
CA GLY A 356 0.05 11.84 15.38
C GLY A 356 -0.78 11.58 14.10
N ALA A 357 -1.95 12.18 13.97
CA ALA A 357 -2.69 12.30 12.71
C ALA A 357 -2.54 13.74 12.19
N GLY A 358 -2.45 13.92 10.89
CA GLY A 358 -2.34 15.26 10.30
C GLY A 358 -1.53 15.27 9.03
N PHE A 359 -1.33 16.48 8.48
CA PHE A 359 -0.80 16.64 7.13
C PHE A 359 0.65 16.17 6.97
N ASP A 360 1.52 16.38 7.97
CA ASP A 360 2.95 16.08 7.90
C ASP A 360 3.34 14.71 8.48
N HIS A 361 2.43 14.06 9.23
CA HIS A 361 2.67 12.75 9.81
C HIS A 361 2.54 11.62 8.77
N ASP A 362 3.19 10.49 9.02
CA ASP A 362 3.08 9.29 8.17
C ASP A 362 1.88 8.40 8.54
N THR A 363 1.16 8.76 9.61
CA THR A 363 -0.05 8.09 10.09
C THR A 363 -1.28 8.98 9.93
N ASN A 364 -2.46 8.34 9.90
CA ASN A 364 -3.76 9.01 9.89
C ASN A 364 -4.76 8.26 10.77
N VAL A 365 -5.79 9.00 11.24
CA VAL A 365 -7.01 8.49 11.83
C VAL A 365 -8.16 8.93 10.91
N VAL A 366 -8.82 8.01 10.25
CA VAL A 366 -9.86 8.34 9.27
C VAL A 366 -11.13 7.54 9.48
N THR A 367 -12.26 8.12 9.07
CA THR A 367 -13.54 7.43 8.95
C THR A 367 -13.96 7.42 7.48
N LEU A 368 -14.28 6.24 6.97
CA LEU A 368 -14.79 6.05 5.62
C LEU A 368 -16.31 6.03 5.66
N LEU A 369 -16.96 6.98 4.98
CA LEU A 369 -18.43 7.05 4.89
C LEU A 369 -18.84 6.87 3.43
N SER A 370 -19.53 5.79 3.15
CA SER A 370 -20.01 5.47 1.80
C SER A 370 -21.50 5.77 1.62
N ARG A 371 -21.88 6.02 0.37
CA ARG A 371 -23.25 6.43 -0.01
C ARG A 371 -24.32 5.39 0.34
N ASP A 372 -23.96 4.12 0.40
CA ASP A 372 -24.85 3.01 0.81
C ASP A 372 -25.07 2.91 2.33
N GLY A 373 -24.58 3.89 3.10
CA GLY A 373 -24.77 4.02 4.53
C GLY A 373 -23.70 3.34 5.39
N ARG A 374 -22.71 2.68 4.78
CA ARG A 374 -21.61 2.07 5.54
C ARG A 374 -20.74 3.16 6.14
N ASN A 375 -20.39 2.97 7.41
CA ASN A 375 -19.49 3.81 8.18
C ASN A 375 -18.39 2.93 8.78
N LEU A 376 -17.14 3.18 8.40
CA LEU A 376 -15.97 2.41 8.84
C LEU A 376 -14.96 3.35 9.49
N ALA A 377 -14.93 3.37 10.81
CA ALA A 377 -13.89 4.07 11.56
C ALA A 377 -12.61 3.22 11.56
N LEU A 378 -11.49 3.78 11.11
CA LEU A 378 -10.19 3.13 11.10
C LEU A 378 -9.38 3.64 12.30
N PRO A 379 -8.69 2.74 13.02
CA PRO A 379 -7.76 3.17 14.06
C PRO A 379 -6.59 3.92 13.44
N LYS A 380 -5.74 4.53 14.27
CA LYS A 380 -4.49 5.14 13.82
C LYS A 380 -3.63 4.10 13.09
N MET A 381 -3.34 4.34 11.81
CA MET A 381 -2.53 3.48 10.96
C MET A 381 -1.71 4.28 9.96
N SER A 382 -0.76 3.66 9.29
CA SER A 382 0.04 4.32 8.26
C SER A 382 -0.82 4.80 7.08
N LYS A 383 -0.38 5.86 6.39
CA LYS A 383 -1.07 6.36 5.19
C LYS A 383 -1.14 5.30 4.07
N SER A 384 -0.16 4.40 4.01
CA SER A 384 -0.18 3.26 3.08
C SER A 384 -1.31 2.28 3.40
N GLU A 385 -1.51 1.93 4.68
CA GLU A 385 -2.62 1.07 5.12
C GLU A 385 -3.98 1.74 4.90
N VAL A 386 -4.09 3.05 5.23
CA VAL A 386 -5.30 3.83 4.94
C VAL A 386 -5.62 3.81 3.44
N ALA A 387 -4.61 3.96 2.57
CA ALA A 387 -4.78 3.90 1.12
C ALA A 387 -5.35 2.54 0.67
N GLN A 388 -4.87 1.42 1.22
CA GLN A 388 -5.43 0.10 0.94
C GLN A 388 -6.91 0.02 1.35
N ARG A 389 -7.27 0.48 2.56
CA ARG A 389 -8.66 0.47 3.03
C ARG A 389 -9.59 1.33 2.18
N ILE A 390 -9.11 2.47 1.70
CA ILE A 390 -9.87 3.32 0.75
C ILE A 390 -10.11 2.55 -0.55
N LEU A 391 -9.10 1.91 -1.12
CA LEU A 391 -9.23 1.16 -2.36
C LEU A 391 -10.08 -0.11 -2.19
N ASP A 392 -10.04 -0.79 -1.05
CA ASP A 392 -10.93 -1.91 -0.72
C ASP A 392 -12.39 -1.47 -0.79
N GLU A 393 -12.70 -0.29 -0.22
CA GLU A 393 -14.04 0.26 -0.24
C GLU A 393 -14.47 0.72 -1.65
N VAL A 394 -13.54 1.27 -2.44
CA VAL A 394 -13.75 1.62 -3.85
C VAL A 394 -14.10 0.39 -4.69
N VAL A 395 -13.34 -0.71 -4.54
CA VAL A 395 -13.60 -1.98 -5.25
C VAL A 395 -14.95 -2.55 -4.84
N ARG A 396 -15.29 -2.52 -3.55
CA ARG A 396 -16.60 -2.95 -3.05
C ARG A 396 -17.75 -2.14 -3.67
N LEU A 397 -17.67 -0.81 -3.65
CA LEU A 397 -18.68 0.08 -4.23
C LEU A 397 -18.85 -0.17 -5.72
N ARG A 398 -17.76 -0.43 -6.41
CA ARG A 398 -17.77 -0.74 -7.83
C ARG A 398 -18.45 -2.06 -8.14
N SER A 399 -18.21 -3.10 -7.36
CA SER A 399 -18.89 -4.41 -7.50
C SER A 399 -20.40 -4.26 -7.32
N VAL A 400 -20.84 -3.43 -6.38
CA VAL A 400 -22.27 -3.12 -6.17
C VAL A 400 -22.86 -2.43 -7.39
N LEU A 401 -22.19 -1.43 -7.96
CA LEU A 401 -22.66 -0.72 -9.16
C LEU A 401 -22.77 -1.65 -10.38
N HIS A 402 -21.78 -2.52 -10.61
CA HIS A 402 -21.78 -3.48 -11.70
C HIS A 402 -22.84 -4.57 -11.50
N GLY A 403 -23.07 -5.05 -10.27
CA GLY A 403 -24.13 -5.99 -9.94
C GLY A 403 -25.53 -5.42 -10.24
N ILE A 404 -25.76 -4.16 -9.89
CA ILE A 404 -27.02 -3.45 -10.20
C ILE A 404 -27.19 -3.26 -11.70
N ALA A 405 -26.11 -2.97 -12.44
CA ALA A 405 -26.15 -2.83 -13.90
C ALA A 405 -26.45 -4.14 -14.62
N ALA A 406 -25.94 -5.27 -14.12
CA ALA A 406 -26.21 -6.61 -14.66
C ALA A 406 -27.68 -7.02 -14.48
N VAL A 407 -28.25 -6.78 -13.30
CA VAL A 407 -29.66 -7.05 -13.00
C VAL A 407 -30.61 -6.21 -13.85
N LYS A 408 -30.29 -4.94 -14.13
CA LYS A 408 -31.09 -4.09 -15.00
C LYS A 408 -31.04 -4.51 -16.49
N ARG A 409 -29.95 -5.13 -16.96
CA ARG A 409 -29.84 -5.65 -18.34
C ARG A 409 -30.56 -6.98 -18.54
N SER A 410 -30.74 -7.77 -17.49
CA SER A 410 -31.49 -9.03 -17.56
C SER A 410 -33.00 -8.86 -17.36
N ALA A 411 -33.47 -7.65 -17.05
CA ALA A 411 -34.89 -7.31 -16.86
C ALA A 411 -35.50 -6.52 -18.03
N VAL A 412 -34.78 -6.38 -19.16
CA VAL A 412 -35.22 -5.84 -20.45
C VAL A 412 -35.07 -6.91 -21.52
#